data_a047a9bad4426b0dd185aa0b8ae19326
#
_entry.id   a047a9bad4426b0dd185aa0b8ae19326
#
_cell.length_a   1.000
_cell.length_b   1.000
_cell.length_c   1.000
_cell.angle_alpha   90.00
_cell.angle_beta   90.00
_cell.angle_gamma   90.00
#
_symmetry.space_group_name_H-M   'P 1'
#
loop_
_entity.id
_entity.type
_entity.pdbx_description
1 polymer ?
#
loop_
_entity_poly.entity_id
_entity_poly.type
_entity_poly.pdbx_seq_one_letter_code
_entity_poly.pdbx_strand_id
1 'polypeptide(L)'
;SIYVTVTTLKYLKKGGRITPAAAALGTMLRLKPVLQIHGEKLDAFAKVRTMNAAKRTMIDAIRSDLENRFAGQQMRLDVAHTNNKEAALEFVKELEAEFPGYQVQRVDELSLSVACHIGDGCLAVACSRVVEV
;
A
#
# COMPACT_ATOMS: atom_id res chain seq x y z
N SER A 1 4.61 0.51 -8.87
CA SER A 1 3.60 1.21 -8.07
C SER A 1 3.51 0.62 -6.68
N ILE A 2 3.43 1.46 -5.69
CA ILE A 2 3.30 1.05 -4.29
C ILE A 2 2.15 1.81 -3.67
N TYR A 3 1.21 1.07 -3.07
CA TYR A 3 0.07 1.64 -2.36
C TYR A 3 0.10 1.14 -0.92
N VAL A 4 -0.18 2.01 0.02
CA VAL A 4 -0.17 1.68 1.43
C VAL A 4 -1.37 2.30 2.14
N THR A 5 -2.04 1.51 2.99
CA THR A 5 -3.02 2.06 3.91
C THR A 5 -2.41 2.18 5.30
N VAL A 6 -2.63 3.31 5.93
CA VAL A 6 -2.05 3.62 7.24
C VAL A 6 -3.17 3.82 8.27
N THR A 7 -2.86 3.54 9.53
CA THR A 7 -3.82 3.70 10.61
C THR A 7 -3.88 5.13 11.14
N THR A 8 -2.79 5.89 10.94
CA THR A 8 -2.70 7.30 11.34
C THR A 8 -1.62 8.01 10.52
N LEU A 9 -1.85 9.28 10.25
CA LEU A 9 -0.87 10.14 9.58
C LEU A 9 -0.02 10.95 10.58
N LYS A 10 -0.25 10.77 11.88
CA LYS A 10 0.44 11.53 12.92
C LYS A 10 1.96 11.45 12.82
N TYR A 11 2.48 10.26 12.55
CA TYR A 11 3.93 10.05 12.47
C TYR A 11 4.52 10.60 11.18
N LEU A 12 3.76 10.58 10.08
CA LEU A 12 4.22 11.09 8.79
C LEU A 12 4.35 12.60 8.78
N LYS A 13 3.45 13.31 9.46
CA LYS A 13 3.53 14.77 9.60
C LYS A 13 4.84 15.22 10.22
N LYS A 14 5.34 14.49 11.21
CA LYS A 14 6.60 14.82 11.88
C LYS A 14 7.81 14.60 10.99
N GLY A 15 7.73 13.64 10.05
CA GLY A 15 8.85 13.29 9.19
C GLY A 15 9.00 14.14 7.94
N GLY A 16 8.04 15.01 7.64
CA GLY A 16 8.08 15.86 6.44
C GLY A 16 8.03 15.13 5.11
N ARG A 17 7.65 13.85 5.13
CA ARG A 17 7.63 12.99 3.93
C ARG A 17 6.25 12.83 3.32
N ILE A 18 5.31 13.68 3.69
CA ILE A 18 3.92 13.61 3.25
C ILE A 18 3.57 14.89 2.50
N THR A 19 2.80 14.76 1.43
CA THR A 19 2.33 15.92 0.67
C THR A 19 1.27 16.69 1.48
N PRO A 20 1.04 17.97 1.18
CA PRO A 20 -0.02 18.73 1.85
C PRO A 20 -1.40 18.11 1.67
N ALA A 21 -1.68 17.52 0.51
CA ALA A 21 -2.95 16.83 0.25
C ALA A 21 -3.14 15.64 1.17
N ALA A 22 -2.10 14.81 1.33
CA ALA A 22 -2.15 13.66 2.22
C ALA A 22 -2.22 14.10 3.69
N ALA A 23 -1.50 15.17 4.06
CA ALA A 23 -1.54 15.71 5.42
C ALA A 23 -2.95 16.18 5.81
N ALA A 24 -3.72 16.72 4.87
CA ALA A 24 -5.09 17.15 5.12
C ALA A 24 -6.01 15.98 5.50
N LEU A 25 -5.74 14.77 5.01
CA LEU A 25 -6.52 13.58 5.39
C LEU A 25 -6.33 13.21 6.86
N GLY A 26 -5.16 13.51 7.43
CA GLY A 26 -4.85 13.17 8.82
C GLY A 26 -5.64 13.96 9.85
N THR A 27 -6.34 15.01 9.44
CA THR A 27 -7.22 15.77 10.33
C THR A 27 -8.61 15.15 10.46
N MET A 28 -8.94 14.19 9.61
CA MET A 28 -10.22 13.51 9.61
C MET A 28 -10.15 12.27 10.49
N LEU A 29 -11.02 12.21 11.50
CA LEU A 29 -11.12 11.06 12.40
C LEU A 29 -11.69 9.84 11.68
N ARG A 30 -11.20 8.65 12.03
CA ARG A 30 -11.72 7.35 11.58
C ARG A 30 -11.53 7.06 10.08
N LEU A 31 -10.61 7.74 9.42
CA LEU A 31 -10.26 7.36 8.06
C LEU A 31 -9.15 6.32 8.04
N LYS A 32 -9.21 5.46 7.02
CA LYS A 32 -8.12 4.55 6.64
C LYS A 32 -7.61 5.00 5.28
N PRO A 33 -6.80 6.07 5.22
CA PRO A 33 -6.39 6.60 3.93
C PRO A 33 -5.51 5.61 3.18
N VAL A 34 -5.63 5.63 1.86
CA VAL A 34 -4.72 4.91 0.98
C VAL A 34 -3.78 5.95 0.38
N LEU A 35 -2.49 5.70 0.52
CA LEU A 35 -1.45 6.57 0.02
C LEU A 35 -0.70 5.88 -1.11
N GLN A 36 -0.16 6.65 -2.02
CA GLN A 36 0.67 6.17 -3.11
C GLN A 36 2.09 6.70 -2.92
N ILE A 37 3.08 5.85 -3.14
CA ILE A 37 4.47 6.26 -3.04
C ILE A 37 4.91 6.82 -4.39
N HIS A 38 5.32 8.09 -4.39
CA HIS A 38 5.91 8.78 -5.52
C HIS A 38 7.35 9.17 -5.14
N GLY A 39 8.33 8.41 -5.64
CA GLY A 39 9.72 8.63 -5.26
C GLY A 39 9.89 8.46 -3.76
N GLU A 40 10.30 9.51 -3.06
CA GLU A 40 10.52 9.47 -1.61
C GLU A 40 9.33 9.99 -0.80
N LYS A 41 8.24 10.40 -1.45
CA LYS A 41 7.09 11.01 -0.78
C LYS A 41 5.86 10.13 -0.88
N LEU A 42 5.04 10.19 0.18
CA LEU A 42 3.73 9.59 0.23
C LEU A 42 2.69 10.63 -0.15
N ASP A 43 1.90 10.34 -1.16
CA ASP A 43 0.84 11.22 -1.63
C ASP A 43 -0.53 10.59 -1.41
N ALA A 44 -1.55 11.43 -1.30
CA ALA A 44 -2.92 10.97 -1.12
C ALA A 44 -3.39 10.25 -2.38
N PHE A 45 -3.99 9.06 -2.20
CA PHE A 45 -4.59 8.31 -3.30
C PHE A 45 -6.11 8.21 -3.12
N ALA A 46 -6.57 7.80 -1.94
CA ALA A 46 -8.00 7.67 -1.66
C ALA A 46 -8.31 7.88 -0.18
N LYS A 47 -9.54 8.31 0.08
CA LYS A 47 -10.10 8.42 1.44
C LYS A 47 -11.14 7.31 1.60
N VAL A 48 -10.90 6.41 2.53
CA VAL A 48 -11.84 5.35 2.85
C VAL A 48 -11.94 5.22 4.37
N ARG A 49 -12.99 4.56 4.86
CA ARG A 49 -13.29 4.50 6.28
C ARG A 49 -13.02 3.15 6.91
N THR A 50 -12.90 2.10 6.11
CA THR A 50 -12.70 0.75 6.63
C THR A 50 -11.47 0.11 6.00
N MET A 51 -10.89 -0.85 6.70
CA MET A 51 -9.77 -1.61 6.16
C MET A 51 -10.19 -2.40 4.90
N ASN A 52 -11.41 -2.93 4.86
CA ASN A 52 -11.89 -3.65 3.69
C ASN A 52 -12.01 -2.72 2.47
N ALA A 53 -12.50 -1.51 2.66
CA ALA A 53 -12.54 -0.51 1.59
C ALA A 53 -11.14 -0.10 1.14
N ALA A 54 -10.19 0.03 2.06
CA ALA A 54 -8.80 0.33 1.74
C ALA A 54 -8.16 -0.79 0.91
N LYS A 55 -8.36 -2.04 1.30
CA LYS A 55 -7.88 -3.20 0.54
C LYS A 55 -8.48 -3.23 -0.87
N ARG A 56 -9.80 -3.00 -0.99
CA ARG A 56 -10.47 -2.96 -2.30
C ARG A 56 -9.89 -1.86 -3.18
N THR A 57 -9.65 -0.69 -2.62
CA THR A 57 -9.05 0.43 -3.33
C THR A 57 -7.64 0.09 -3.82
N MET A 58 -6.83 -0.54 -2.98
CA MET A 58 -5.48 -0.96 -3.37
C MET A 58 -5.52 -2.02 -4.48
N ILE A 59 -6.43 -2.98 -4.39
CA ILE A 59 -6.60 -4.02 -5.42
C ILE A 59 -6.99 -3.38 -6.75
N ASP A 60 -7.96 -2.47 -6.73
CA ASP A 60 -8.42 -1.80 -7.94
C ASP A 60 -7.31 -0.92 -8.55
N ALA A 61 -6.49 -0.29 -7.72
CA ALA A 61 -5.36 0.51 -8.19
C ALA A 61 -4.29 -0.36 -8.86
N ILE A 62 -3.97 -1.50 -8.26
CA ILE A 62 -3.03 -2.47 -8.85
C ILE A 62 -3.57 -3.03 -10.16
N ARG A 63 -4.87 -3.35 -10.22
CA ARG A 63 -5.52 -3.82 -11.45
C ARG A 63 -5.37 -2.79 -12.57
N SER A 64 -5.66 -1.53 -12.26
CA SER A 64 -5.52 -0.44 -13.22
C SER A 64 -4.07 -0.31 -13.71
N ASP A 65 -3.10 -0.40 -12.81
CA ASP A 65 -1.69 -0.34 -13.17
C ASP A 65 -1.28 -1.50 -14.07
N LEU A 66 -1.72 -2.72 -13.75
CA LEU A 66 -1.38 -3.91 -14.55
C LEU A 66 -2.01 -3.87 -15.94
N GLU A 67 -3.23 -3.33 -16.04
CA GLU A 67 -3.96 -3.29 -17.32
C GLU A 67 -3.54 -2.11 -18.21
N ASN A 68 -3.11 -0.99 -17.62
CA ASN A 68 -2.83 0.25 -18.34
C ASN A 68 -1.36 0.65 -18.29
N ARG A 69 -0.87 1.02 -17.09
CA ARG A 69 0.47 1.57 -16.92
C ARG A 69 1.57 0.56 -17.27
N PHE A 70 1.35 -0.71 -16.92
CA PHE A 70 2.31 -1.79 -17.14
C PHE A 70 1.78 -2.85 -18.09
N ALA A 71 0.85 -2.49 -18.99
CA ALA A 71 0.29 -3.43 -19.95
C ALA A 71 1.39 -4.08 -20.79
N GLY A 72 1.32 -5.39 -20.92
CA GLY A 72 2.29 -6.17 -21.70
C GLY A 72 3.61 -6.42 -20.99
N GLN A 73 3.80 -5.92 -19.77
CA GLN A 73 5.01 -6.17 -18.98
C GLN A 73 4.76 -7.28 -17.97
N GLN A 74 5.81 -8.04 -17.71
CA GLN A 74 5.77 -9.08 -16.69
C GLN A 74 6.01 -8.43 -15.32
N MET A 75 5.01 -8.48 -14.46
CA MET A 75 5.04 -7.82 -13.15
C MET A 75 4.96 -8.84 -12.02
N ARG A 76 5.47 -8.47 -10.86
CA ARG A 76 5.34 -9.25 -9.63
C ARG A 76 4.61 -8.44 -8.58
N LEU A 77 3.95 -9.14 -7.64
CA LEU A 77 3.27 -8.54 -6.51
C LEU A 77 4.00 -8.87 -5.22
N ASP A 78 4.13 -7.90 -4.35
CA ASP A 78 4.68 -8.05 -3.02
C ASP A 78 3.76 -7.37 -2.01
N VAL A 79 3.69 -7.91 -0.80
CA VAL A 79 2.92 -7.36 0.30
C VAL A 79 3.87 -7.01 1.45
N ALA A 80 3.61 -5.92 2.13
CA ALA A 80 4.34 -5.55 3.32
C ALA A 80 3.38 -5.09 4.42
N HIS A 81 3.86 -5.08 5.66
CA HIS A 81 3.06 -4.69 6.81
C HIS A 81 3.92 -4.08 7.90
N THR A 82 3.26 -3.43 8.85
CA THR A 82 3.90 -3.01 10.09
C THR A 82 3.18 -3.69 11.25
N ASN A 83 3.85 -4.69 11.85
CA ASN A 83 3.32 -5.47 12.97
C ASN A 83 1.88 -5.96 12.73
N ASN A 84 1.60 -6.47 11.54
CA ASN A 84 0.25 -6.90 11.13
C ASN A 84 0.32 -8.10 10.18
N LYS A 85 1.13 -9.08 10.53
CA LYS A 85 1.40 -10.25 9.68
C LYS A 85 0.14 -11.02 9.31
N GLU A 86 -0.78 -11.19 10.25
CA GLU A 86 -2.02 -11.93 10.02
C GLU A 86 -2.86 -11.29 8.91
N ALA A 87 -3.06 -9.97 8.99
CA ALA A 87 -3.79 -9.24 7.97
C ALA A 87 -3.05 -9.25 6.62
N ALA A 88 -1.73 -9.21 6.66
CA ALA A 88 -0.91 -9.31 5.44
C ALA A 88 -1.11 -10.65 4.75
N LEU A 89 -1.12 -11.75 5.50
CA LEU A 89 -1.34 -13.08 4.92
C LEU A 89 -2.75 -13.23 4.35
N GLU A 90 -3.76 -12.66 4.97
CA GLU A 90 -5.10 -12.61 4.41
C GLU A 90 -5.16 -11.80 3.13
N PHE A 91 -4.45 -10.69 3.10
CA PHE A 91 -4.38 -9.83 1.91
C PHE A 91 -3.71 -10.54 0.73
N VAL A 92 -2.69 -11.34 1.00
CA VAL A 92 -2.06 -12.20 -0.02
C VAL A 92 -3.11 -13.09 -0.69
N LYS A 93 -3.96 -13.75 0.10
CA LYS A 93 -5.02 -14.62 -0.44
C LYS A 93 -6.01 -13.84 -1.30
N GLU A 94 -6.39 -12.66 -0.86
CA GLU A 94 -7.30 -11.80 -1.61
C GLU A 94 -6.68 -11.37 -2.95
N LEU A 95 -5.40 -10.98 -2.94
CA LEU A 95 -4.69 -10.58 -4.15
C LEU A 95 -4.56 -11.73 -5.14
N GLU A 96 -4.20 -12.92 -4.67
CA GLU A 96 -4.05 -14.08 -5.54
C GLU A 96 -5.39 -14.53 -6.14
N ALA A 97 -6.49 -14.34 -5.41
CA ALA A 97 -7.84 -14.62 -5.93
C ALA A 97 -8.27 -13.59 -6.99
N GLU A 98 -7.90 -12.33 -6.81
CA GLU A 98 -8.25 -11.25 -7.75
C GLU A 98 -7.36 -11.24 -9.00
N PHE A 99 -6.16 -11.75 -8.90
CA PHE A 99 -5.19 -11.77 -9.99
C PHE A 99 -4.71 -13.20 -10.26
N PRO A 100 -5.56 -14.06 -10.87
CA PRO A 100 -5.14 -15.41 -11.24
C PRO A 100 -3.91 -15.37 -12.14
N GLY A 101 -2.93 -16.21 -11.85
CA GLY A 101 -1.65 -16.21 -12.54
C GLY A 101 -0.56 -15.37 -11.90
N TYR A 102 -0.91 -14.58 -10.90
CA TYR A 102 0.08 -13.86 -10.09
C TYR A 102 0.21 -14.53 -8.73
N GLN A 103 1.45 -14.79 -8.32
CA GLN A 103 1.76 -15.18 -6.95
C GLN A 103 2.38 -13.98 -6.24
N VAL A 104 1.98 -13.77 -4.98
CA VAL A 104 2.66 -12.79 -4.16
C VAL A 104 4.02 -13.36 -3.78
N GLN A 105 5.08 -12.71 -4.23
CA GLN A 105 6.44 -13.23 -4.11
C GLN A 105 7.01 -13.06 -2.70
N ARG A 106 6.64 -11.99 -2.02
CA ARG A 106 7.18 -11.67 -0.70
C ARG A 106 6.11 -11.09 0.20
N VAL A 107 6.18 -11.45 1.48
CA VAL A 107 5.42 -10.81 2.55
C VAL A 107 6.46 -10.35 3.57
N ASP A 108 6.72 -9.06 3.61
CA ASP A 108 7.78 -8.49 4.44
C ASP A 108 7.23 -7.59 5.53
N GLU A 109 7.86 -7.62 6.69
CA GLU A 109 7.66 -6.58 7.68
C GLU A 109 8.49 -5.36 7.28
N LEU A 110 7.86 -4.18 7.26
CA LEU A 110 8.56 -2.95 6.93
C LEU A 110 9.62 -2.65 8.00
N SER A 111 10.73 -2.04 7.57
CA SER A 111 11.84 -1.75 8.46
C SER A 111 11.41 -0.86 9.63
N LEU A 112 12.16 -0.94 10.72
CA LEU A 112 11.88 -0.14 11.92
C LEU A 112 11.84 1.36 11.60
N SER A 113 12.72 1.84 10.73
CA SER A 113 12.74 3.26 10.38
C SER A 113 11.46 3.68 9.63
N VAL A 114 10.94 2.82 8.76
CA VAL A 114 9.66 3.08 8.07
C VAL A 114 8.49 2.97 9.05
N ALA A 115 8.48 1.92 9.89
CA ALA A 115 7.42 1.72 10.87
C ALA A 115 7.30 2.89 11.85
N CYS A 116 8.40 3.53 12.23
CA CYS A 116 8.39 4.71 13.09
C CYS A 116 7.67 5.90 12.44
N HIS A 117 7.63 5.95 11.11
CA HIS A 117 6.97 7.05 10.39
C HIS A 117 5.49 6.78 10.13
N ILE A 118 5.08 5.53 9.96
CA ILE A 118 3.71 5.19 9.57
C ILE A 118 2.90 4.46 10.65
N GLY A 119 3.56 4.00 11.72
CA GLY A 119 2.90 3.32 12.84
C GLY A 119 2.57 1.86 12.53
N ASP A 120 2.00 1.17 13.52
CA ASP A 120 1.62 -0.24 13.43
C ASP A 120 0.31 -0.43 12.66
N GLY A 121 0.08 -1.64 12.19
CA GLY A 121 -1.18 -2.03 11.58
C GLY A 121 -1.33 -1.67 10.12
N CYS A 122 -0.27 -1.20 9.47
CA CYS A 122 -0.32 -0.80 8.07
C CYS A 122 -0.21 -1.99 7.14
N LEU A 123 -0.83 -1.87 5.97
CA LEU A 123 -0.70 -2.82 4.88
C LEU A 123 -0.27 -2.09 3.61
N ALA A 124 0.62 -2.72 2.87
CA ALA A 124 1.08 -2.19 1.59
C ALA A 124 1.07 -3.29 0.53
N VAL A 125 0.83 -2.89 -0.71
CA VAL A 125 1.00 -3.75 -1.87
C VAL A 125 1.85 -3.01 -2.89
N ALA A 126 2.79 -3.74 -3.47
CA ALA A 126 3.64 -3.22 -4.53
C ALA A 126 3.52 -4.10 -5.75
N CYS A 127 3.46 -3.48 -6.93
CA CYS A 127 3.73 -4.20 -8.18
C CYS A 127 5.02 -3.63 -8.77
N SER A 128 5.90 -4.54 -9.15
CA SER A 128 7.19 -4.19 -9.71
C SER A 128 7.47 -5.04 -10.93
N ARG A 129 8.29 -4.51 -11.82
CA ARG A 129 8.69 -5.23 -13.03
C ARG A 129 9.58 -6.41 -12.67
N VAL A 130 9.30 -7.57 -13.25
CA VAL A 130 10.20 -8.72 -13.13
C VAL A 130 11.47 -8.42 -13.91
N VAL A 131 12.59 -8.48 -13.24
CA VAL A 131 13.90 -8.32 -13.84
C VAL A 131 14.47 -9.72 -14.08
N GLU A 132 14.63 -10.10 -15.31
CA GLU A 132 15.35 -11.33 -15.66
C GLU A 132 16.84 -11.07 -15.59
N VAL A 133 17.52 -11.89 -14.80
CA VAL A 133 18.97 -11.80 -14.63
C VAL A 133 19.65 -12.85 -15.49
#